data_fcbc5c726a58095bad7c883c42bd590a
#
_entry.id   fcbc5c726a58095bad7c883c42bd590a
#
_cell.length_a   1.000
_cell.length_b   1.000
_cell.length_c   1.000
_cell.angle_alpha   90.00
_cell.angle_beta   90.00
_cell.angle_gamma   90.00
#
_symmetry.space_group_name_H-M   'P 1'
#
loop_
_entity.id
_entity.type
_entity.pdbx_description
1 polymer ?
#
loop_
_entity_poly.entity_id
_entity_poly.type
_entity_poly.pdbx_seq_one_letter_code
_entity_poly.pdbx_strand_id
1 'polypeptide(L)'
;VIVSLETTFSTMWFLQLIGFVAVGVISDALSQVGSYYYGRFRFKKDIQESKILKIEIEEAVKNHGDELMQQTIPSYDSHQIIQQYFQEDKHLAVVSVDGGEFTSQFQELPPITYSVELNPSKAREKLEDKGIKVTTFTSQGKMPFKDEKIDIAVNELSNYDKFEMYRILKPGGYLVVDQLGSDNYKEIINMFIPFKIKGQWNKEVCQTTLTDIGFDIVDSYEDIGRIRFTSLSAVLAFMKSISPERVERYEQFINFYADVLKKIKKNHFYEITTHKFMVIAKKSTNE
;
A
#
# COMPACT_ATOMS: atom_id res chain seq x y z
N VAL A 1 -3.45 3.03 -28.98
CA VAL A 1 -2.69 3.87 -28.04
C VAL A 1 -2.19 2.92 -26.96
N ILE A 2 -0.93 2.52 -27.08
CA ILE A 2 -0.26 1.65 -26.09
C ILE A 2 0.23 2.59 -24.99
N VAL A 3 -0.53 2.69 -23.90
CA VAL A 3 -0.02 3.23 -22.65
C VAL A 3 0.82 2.13 -22.05
N SER A 4 2.12 2.39 -21.83
CA SER A 4 3.05 1.38 -21.33
C SER A 4 2.54 0.85 -19.98
N LEU A 5 2.61 -0.46 -19.80
CA LEU A 5 2.21 -1.18 -18.59
C LEU A 5 2.90 -0.67 -17.31
N GLU A 6 4.05 -0.02 -17.44
CA GLU A 6 4.79 0.57 -16.30
C GLU A 6 4.10 1.79 -15.66
N THR A 7 3.42 2.63 -16.46
CA THR A 7 2.63 3.76 -15.93
C THR A 7 1.38 3.30 -15.19
N THR A 8 0.83 2.15 -15.56
CA THR A 8 -0.32 1.54 -14.89
C THR A 8 0.07 0.95 -13.52
N PHE A 9 1.30 0.50 -13.37
CA PHE A 9 1.79 -0.14 -12.14
C PHE A 9 2.01 0.86 -11.00
N SER A 10 2.60 2.01 -11.30
CA SER A 10 2.79 3.09 -10.31
C SER A 10 1.44 3.68 -9.86
N THR A 11 0.52 3.87 -10.81
CA THR A 11 -0.85 4.32 -10.52
C THR A 11 -1.66 3.28 -9.75
N MET A 12 -1.43 1.99 -9.98
CA MET A 12 -2.10 0.93 -9.23
C MET A 12 -1.57 0.80 -7.80
N TRP A 13 -0.27 0.98 -7.58
CA TRP A 13 0.30 1.00 -6.23
C TRP A 13 -0.24 2.16 -5.39
N PHE A 14 -0.37 3.33 -6.03
CA PHE A 14 -0.98 4.50 -5.41
C PHE A 14 -2.50 4.32 -5.22
N LEU A 15 -3.19 3.66 -6.18
CA LEU A 15 -4.60 3.30 -6.07
C LEU A 15 -4.81 2.16 -5.05
N GLN A 16 -3.82 1.31 -4.81
CA GLN A 16 -3.86 0.35 -3.70
C GLN A 16 -3.64 1.01 -2.35
N LEU A 17 -2.77 2.01 -2.26
CA LEU A 17 -2.67 2.89 -1.08
C LEU A 17 -3.98 3.66 -0.80
N ILE A 18 -4.77 3.94 -1.86
CA ILE A 18 -6.07 4.61 -1.82
C ILE A 18 -7.21 3.60 -1.99
N GLY A 19 -6.92 2.43 -2.54
CA GLY A 19 -7.85 1.50 -3.19
C GLY A 19 -8.77 0.71 -2.28
N PHE A 20 -8.73 0.96 -0.98
CA PHE A 20 -9.75 0.41 -0.08
C PHE A 20 -11.08 1.19 -0.09
N VAL A 21 -11.18 2.25 -0.89
CA VAL A 21 -12.42 3.02 -1.02
C VAL A 21 -12.88 3.08 -2.48
N ALA A 22 -13.72 2.14 -2.83
CA ALA A 22 -14.70 2.22 -3.90
C ALA A 22 -14.24 2.09 -5.36
N VAL A 23 -14.31 0.90 -5.89
CA VAL A 23 -14.38 0.62 -7.35
C VAL A 23 -15.58 1.33 -8.02
N GLY A 24 -16.57 1.80 -7.26
CA GLY A 24 -17.76 2.49 -7.79
C GLY A 24 -17.69 4.01 -7.85
N VAL A 25 -16.72 4.67 -7.19
CA VAL A 25 -16.66 6.14 -7.06
C VAL A 25 -15.59 6.77 -7.98
N ILE A 26 -14.74 5.95 -8.60
CA ILE A 26 -13.54 6.43 -9.31
C ILE A 26 -13.88 7.13 -10.63
N SER A 27 -14.91 6.69 -11.38
CA SER A 27 -15.23 7.29 -12.67
C SER A 27 -15.83 8.70 -12.55
N ASP A 28 -16.68 8.93 -11.54
CA ASP A 28 -17.27 10.24 -11.28
C ASP A 28 -16.29 11.19 -10.58
N ALA A 29 -15.39 10.67 -9.75
CA ALA A 29 -14.37 11.45 -9.07
C ALA A 29 -13.31 12.02 -10.02
N LEU A 30 -12.87 11.27 -11.02
CA LEU A 30 -11.90 11.74 -12.01
C LEU A 30 -12.45 12.89 -12.89
N SER A 31 -13.73 12.88 -13.22
CA SER A 31 -14.37 13.97 -13.98
C SER A 31 -14.54 15.24 -13.13
N GLN A 32 -14.80 15.12 -11.83
CA GLN A 32 -14.92 16.23 -10.90
C GLN A 32 -13.55 16.82 -10.49
N VAL A 33 -12.51 15.99 -10.42
CA VAL A 33 -11.13 16.43 -10.16
C VAL A 33 -10.64 17.37 -11.25
N GLY A 34 -10.92 17.08 -12.51
CA GLY A 34 -10.58 17.97 -13.65
C GLY A 34 -11.19 19.37 -13.51
N SER A 35 -12.45 19.48 -13.11
CA SER A 35 -13.16 20.76 -12.95
C SER A 35 -12.74 21.56 -11.72
N TYR A 36 -12.37 20.87 -10.61
CA TYR A 36 -11.93 21.50 -9.35
C TYR A 36 -10.54 22.15 -9.49
N TYR A 37 -9.62 21.51 -10.21
CA TYR A 37 -8.28 22.09 -10.43
C TYR A 37 -8.30 23.35 -11.29
N TYR A 38 -9.24 23.47 -12.22
CA TYR A 38 -9.39 24.68 -13.07
C TYR A 38 -9.95 25.90 -12.32
N GLY A 39 -10.71 25.70 -11.24
CA GLY A 39 -11.40 26.79 -10.52
C GLY A 39 -10.59 27.50 -9.44
N ARG A 40 -9.48 26.96 -8.98
CA ARG A 40 -8.76 27.42 -7.77
C ARG A 40 -7.42 28.11 -7.99
N PHE A 41 -6.99 28.31 -9.24
CA PHE A 41 -5.77 29.07 -9.55
C PHE A 41 -6.06 30.59 -9.58
N ARG A 42 -6.37 31.18 -8.41
CA ARG A 42 -6.23 32.63 -8.24
C ARG A 42 -4.93 32.91 -7.49
N PHE A 43 -3.88 32.99 -8.30
CA PHE A 43 -2.59 33.51 -7.83
C PHE A 43 -2.66 35.01 -7.64
N LYS A 44 -2.60 35.47 -6.40
CA LYS A 44 -2.04 36.79 -6.03
C LYS A 44 -1.40 36.62 -4.65
N LYS A 45 -0.07 36.36 -4.62
CA LYS A 45 0.85 36.97 -3.67
C LYS A 45 2.30 36.53 -3.90
N ASP A 46 3.15 37.51 -3.92
CA ASP A 46 4.61 37.51 -3.80
C ASP A 46 5.40 36.70 -4.82
N ILE A 47 5.56 37.32 -6.00
CA ILE A 47 6.41 36.85 -7.11
C ILE A 47 7.87 36.61 -6.67
N GLN A 48 8.34 37.27 -5.64
CA GLN A 48 9.74 37.18 -5.19
C GLN A 48 9.94 35.97 -4.25
N GLU A 49 9.04 35.70 -3.32
CA GLU A 49 9.05 34.48 -2.49
C GLU A 49 8.82 33.24 -3.35
N SER A 50 7.95 33.32 -4.36
CA SER A 50 7.71 32.22 -5.28
C SER A 50 8.92 31.86 -6.16
N LYS A 51 9.77 32.84 -6.51
CA LYS A 51 10.99 32.59 -7.29
C LYS A 51 12.06 31.87 -6.46
N ILE A 52 12.29 32.33 -5.23
CA ILE A 52 13.26 31.70 -4.31
C ILE A 52 12.79 30.28 -4.00
N LEU A 53 11.51 30.11 -3.69
CA LEU A 53 10.92 28.82 -3.41
C LEU A 53 11.00 27.87 -4.61
N LYS A 54 10.76 28.39 -5.82
CA LYS A 54 10.88 27.59 -7.05
C LYS A 54 12.31 27.10 -7.24
N ILE A 55 13.31 27.94 -6.99
CA ILE A 55 14.75 27.58 -7.06
C ILE A 55 15.07 26.51 -6.01
N GLU A 56 14.64 26.68 -4.75
CA GLU A 56 14.86 25.68 -3.68
C GLU A 56 14.23 24.32 -4.03
N ILE A 57 13.04 24.32 -4.65
CA ILE A 57 12.37 23.08 -5.10
C ILE A 57 13.11 22.45 -6.28
N GLU A 58 13.50 23.25 -7.29
CA GLU A 58 14.25 22.76 -8.46
C GLU A 58 15.60 22.17 -8.06
N GLU A 59 16.29 22.79 -7.11
CA GLU A 59 17.53 22.26 -6.53
C GLU A 59 17.28 20.96 -5.78
N ALA A 60 16.23 20.89 -4.96
CA ALA A 60 15.86 19.67 -4.24
C ALA A 60 15.44 18.54 -5.19
N VAL A 61 14.75 18.85 -6.30
CA VAL A 61 14.40 17.87 -7.35
C VAL A 61 15.63 17.32 -8.06
N LYS A 62 16.69 18.15 -8.24
CA LYS A 62 17.94 17.73 -8.89
C LYS A 62 18.87 16.93 -7.98
N ASN A 63 18.86 17.24 -6.69
CA ASN A 63 19.80 16.71 -5.70
C ASN A 63 19.19 15.58 -4.87
N HIS A 64 18.52 14.60 -5.49
CA HIS A 64 17.99 13.43 -4.76
C HIS A 64 19.16 12.61 -4.23
N GLY A 65 19.60 12.90 -3.04
CA GLY A 65 20.60 12.13 -2.33
C GLY A 65 19.95 11.26 -1.22
N ASP A 66 20.72 10.33 -0.68
CA ASP A 66 20.39 9.46 0.45
C ASP A 66 20.18 10.26 1.75
N GLU A 67 19.24 11.19 1.74
CA GLU A 67 19.02 12.10 2.86
C GLU A 67 18.14 11.45 3.93
N LEU A 68 18.54 11.76 5.16
CA LEU A 68 18.06 11.23 6.42
C LEU A 68 16.54 11.28 6.58
N MET A 69 15.94 10.12 6.43
CA MET A 69 14.59 9.82 6.81
C MET A 69 14.63 9.01 8.11
N GLN A 70 13.96 9.50 9.15
CA GLN A 70 13.79 8.75 10.39
C GLN A 70 12.39 8.17 10.43
N GLN A 71 12.31 6.86 10.50
CA GLN A 71 11.04 6.16 10.61
C GLN A 71 10.90 5.52 12.00
N THR A 72 9.71 5.58 12.56
CA THR A 72 9.35 4.80 13.76
C THR A 72 9.46 3.32 13.41
N ILE A 73 10.16 2.56 14.23
CA ILE A 73 10.24 1.11 14.08
C ILE A 73 8.85 0.55 14.39
N PRO A 74 8.26 -0.29 13.53
CA PRO A 74 6.99 -0.94 13.81
C PRO A 74 7.01 -1.74 15.12
N SER A 75 5.89 -1.76 15.83
CA SER A 75 5.77 -2.44 17.12
C SER A 75 5.73 -3.97 16.98
N TYR A 76 5.57 -4.48 15.76
CA TYR A 76 5.53 -5.91 15.46
C TYR A 76 6.23 -6.23 14.14
N ASP A 77 6.72 -7.46 14.03
CA ASP A 77 7.30 -8.03 12.81
C ASP A 77 6.29 -8.98 12.16
N SER A 78 5.77 -8.58 11.00
CA SER A 78 4.78 -9.36 10.25
C SER A 78 5.30 -10.74 9.87
N HIS A 79 6.54 -10.86 9.39
CA HIS A 79 7.12 -12.14 8.99
C HIS A 79 7.23 -13.10 10.17
N GLN A 80 7.74 -12.61 11.29
CA GLN A 80 7.89 -13.42 12.50
C GLN A 80 6.54 -13.93 13.01
N ILE A 81 5.49 -13.09 13.01
CA ILE A 81 4.16 -13.49 13.46
C ILE A 81 3.53 -14.48 12.49
N ILE A 82 3.57 -14.21 11.19
CA ILE A 82 2.97 -15.06 10.16
C ILE A 82 3.64 -16.44 10.15
N GLN A 83 4.95 -16.49 10.33
CA GLN A 83 5.72 -17.75 10.32
C GLN A 83 5.33 -18.71 11.45
N GLN A 84 4.76 -18.22 12.56
CA GLN A 84 4.25 -19.05 13.65
C GLN A 84 3.07 -19.95 13.23
N TYR A 85 2.38 -19.63 12.16
CA TYR A 85 1.25 -20.42 11.62
C TYR A 85 1.70 -21.45 10.58
N PHE A 86 2.97 -21.45 10.15
CA PHE A 86 3.48 -22.37 9.15
C PHE A 86 3.68 -23.78 9.74
N GLN A 87 3.35 -24.79 8.96
CA GLN A 87 3.55 -26.20 9.26
C GLN A 87 3.93 -26.93 7.96
N GLU A 88 4.73 -27.97 8.07
CA GLU A 88 5.28 -28.70 6.90
C GLU A 88 4.23 -29.34 6.01
N ASP A 89 3.11 -29.77 6.57
CA ASP A 89 2.01 -30.44 5.84
C ASP A 89 0.97 -29.46 5.26
N LYS A 90 1.16 -28.15 5.45
CA LYS A 90 0.19 -27.12 5.05
C LYS A 90 0.47 -26.50 3.69
N HIS A 91 -0.59 -26.12 3.01
CA HIS A 91 -0.55 -25.34 1.78
C HIS A 91 -0.66 -23.86 2.10
N LEU A 92 0.38 -23.11 1.76
CA LEU A 92 0.43 -21.66 1.93
C LEU A 92 0.14 -20.96 0.59
N ALA A 93 -0.69 -19.93 0.62
CA ALA A 93 -0.84 -18.99 -0.49
C ALA A 93 -0.54 -17.57 0.01
N VAL A 94 0.47 -16.93 -0.56
CA VAL A 94 0.81 -15.52 -0.31
C VAL A 94 0.31 -14.70 -1.49
N VAL A 95 -0.58 -13.77 -1.22
CA VAL A 95 -1.16 -12.83 -2.20
C VAL A 95 -0.51 -11.49 -1.98
N SER A 96 0.33 -11.07 -2.92
CA SER A 96 1.09 -9.83 -2.85
C SER A 96 1.11 -9.12 -4.21
N VAL A 97 1.68 -7.92 -4.25
CA VAL A 97 1.78 -7.10 -5.47
C VAL A 97 3.19 -6.57 -5.69
N ASP A 98 4.12 -6.98 -4.85
CA ASP A 98 5.51 -6.48 -4.82
C ASP A 98 6.48 -7.26 -5.71
N GLY A 99 5.97 -8.24 -6.47
CA GLY A 99 6.79 -9.09 -7.33
C GLY A 99 7.61 -10.11 -6.55
N GLY A 100 7.01 -10.64 -5.48
CA GLY A 100 7.56 -11.72 -4.66
C GLY A 100 8.56 -11.26 -3.59
N GLU A 101 8.70 -9.96 -3.35
CA GLU A 101 9.63 -9.43 -2.34
C GLU A 101 9.25 -9.93 -0.95
N PHE A 102 8.00 -9.72 -0.54
CA PHE A 102 7.49 -10.14 0.76
C PHE A 102 7.67 -11.65 0.97
N THR A 103 7.24 -12.46 -0.01
CA THR A 103 7.38 -13.93 0.07
C THR A 103 8.83 -14.36 0.19
N SER A 104 9.76 -13.65 -0.47
CA SER A 104 11.19 -14.01 -0.51
C SER A 104 11.90 -13.80 0.84
N GLN A 105 11.35 -13.01 1.72
CA GLN A 105 11.95 -12.65 3.02
C GLN A 105 11.66 -13.67 4.13
N PHE A 106 10.72 -14.61 3.93
CA PHE A 106 10.53 -15.68 4.88
C PHE A 106 11.76 -16.63 4.87
N GLN A 107 12.26 -16.94 6.05
CA GLN A 107 13.40 -17.83 6.23
C GLN A 107 13.02 -19.28 5.90
N GLU A 108 11.85 -19.71 6.35
CA GLU A 108 11.30 -21.03 6.13
C GLU A 108 9.86 -20.90 5.63
N LEU A 109 9.53 -21.71 4.63
CA LEU A 109 8.21 -21.76 4.02
C LEU A 109 7.73 -23.22 3.96
N PRO A 110 6.41 -23.46 4.09
CA PRO A 110 5.86 -24.80 3.82
C PRO A 110 6.26 -25.29 2.42
N PRO A 111 6.53 -26.61 2.24
CA PRO A 111 6.95 -27.16 0.94
C PRO A 111 5.97 -26.90 -0.20
N ILE A 112 4.69 -26.70 0.12
CA ILE A 112 3.66 -26.36 -0.85
C ILE A 112 3.27 -24.89 -0.65
N THR A 113 4.06 -24.00 -1.22
CA THR A 113 3.85 -22.56 -1.18
C THR A 113 3.53 -22.02 -2.58
N TYR A 114 2.53 -21.17 -2.64
CA TYR A 114 2.09 -20.42 -3.81
C TYR A 114 2.28 -18.91 -3.55
N SER A 115 2.86 -18.21 -4.54
CA SER A 115 2.83 -16.75 -4.60
C SER A 115 1.83 -16.35 -5.68
N VAL A 116 0.81 -15.59 -5.31
CA VAL A 116 -0.24 -15.10 -6.22
C VAL A 116 0.00 -13.63 -6.47
N GLU A 117 0.40 -13.30 -7.69
CA GLU A 117 0.87 -11.97 -8.06
C GLU A 117 0.07 -11.37 -9.22
N LEU A 118 -0.11 -10.06 -9.23
CA LEU A 118 -0.68 -9.36 -10.38
C LEU A 118 0.25 -9.39 -11.59
N ASN A 119 1.56 -9.26 -11.34
CA ASN A 119 2.60 -9.41 -12.35
C ASN A 119 3.54 -10.57 -11.98
N PRO A 120 3.22 -11.79 -12.41
CA PRO A 120 3.97 -12.97 -11.99
C PRO A 120 5.39 -13.08 -12.58
N SER A 121 5.73 -12.33 -13.62
CA SER A 121 7.04 -12.46 -14.30
C SER A 121 8.20 -12.12 -13.35
N LYS A 122 8.11 -10.97 -12.68
CA LYS A 122 9.12 -10.52 -11.71
C LYS A 122 9.23 -11.47 -10.51
N ALA A 123 8.10 -11.97 -10.03
CA ALA A 123 8.07 -12.91 -8.92
C ALA A 123 8.68 -14.27 -9.28
N ARG A 124 8.50 -14.73 -10.52
CA ARG A 124 9.13 -15.99 -10.99
C ARG A 124 10.65 -15.91 -10.91
N GLU A 125 11.25 -14.86 -11.44
CA GLU A 125 12.71 -14.65 -11.39
C GLU A 125 13.27 -14.75 -9.96
N LYS A 126 12.49 -14.36 -8.96
CA LYS A 126 12.91 -14.33 -7.55
C LYS A 126 12.59 -15.61 -6.77
N LEU A 127 11.50 -16.28 -7.09
CA LEU A 127 10.88 -17.30 -6.24
C LEU A 127 10.92 -18.73 -6.82
N GLU A 128 11.03 -18.92 -8.16
CA GLU A 128 10.99 -20.25 -8.76
C GLU A 128 12.16 -21.13 -8.32
N ASP A 129 13.37 -20.56 -8.21
CA ASP A 129 14.56 -21.26 -7.72
C ASP A 129 14.44 -21.72 -6.26
N LYS A 130 13.53 -21.12 -5.51
CA LYS A 130 13.18 -21.50 -4.13
C LYS A 130 12.09 -22.57 -4.05
N GLY A 131 11.63 -23.08 -5.18
CA GLY A 131 10.57 -24.08 -5.26
C GLY A 131 9.14 -23.53 -5.02
N ILE A 132 8.99 -22.20 -5.00
CA ILE A 132 7.70 -21.53 -4.78
C ILE A 132 6.94 -21.45 -6.11
N LYS A 133 5.67 -21.86 -6.09
CA LYS A 133 4.81 -21.84 -7.28
C LYS A 133 4.21 -20.47 -7.50
N VAL A 134 4.71 -19.74 -8.49
CA VAL A 134 4.19 -18.42 -8.83
C VAL A 134 3.01 -18.53 -9.79
N THR A 135 1.91 -17.89 -9.45
CA THR A 135 0.66 -17.86 -10.22
C THR A 135 0.04 -16.46 -10.20
N THR A 136 -1.07 -16.28 -10.88
CA THR A 136 -1.82 -15.02 -10.93
C THR A 136 -3.32 -15.29 -10.84
N PHE A 137 -4.09 -14.24 -10.67
CA PHE A 137 -5.54 -14.31 -10.69
C PHE A 137 -6.04 -14.81 -12.06
N THR A 138 -7.21 -15.46 -12.07
CA THR A 138 -7.87 -15.83 -13.31
C THR A 138 -8.31 -14.57 -14.09
N SER A 139 -8.63 -14.72 -15.37
CA SER A 139 -9.18 -13.62 -16.19
C SER A 139 -10.48 -13.01 -15.63
N GLN A 140 -11.15 -13.72 -14.72
CA GLN A 140 -12.34 -13.27 -14.01
C GLN A 140 -12.04 -12.66 -12.64
N GLY A 141 -10.76 -12.46 -12.30
CA GLY A 141 -10.33 -11.93 -11.01
C GLY A 141 -10.42 -12.91 -9.84
N LYS A 142 -10.68 -14.20 -10.11
CA LYS A 142 -10.74 -15.22 -9.07
C LYS A 142 -9.37 -15.77 -8.73
N MET A 143 -9.23 -16.26 -7.49
CA MET A 143 -8.06 -17.00 -7.07
C MET A 143 -7.91 -18.30 -7.87
N PRO A 144 -6.69 -18.70 -8.27
CA PRO A 144 -6.44 -19.87 -9.12
C PRO A 144 -6.47 -21.18 -8.34
N PHE A 145 -7.29 -21.27 -7.32
CA PHE A 145 -7.41 -22.43 -6.44
C PHE A 145 -8.85 -22.98 -6.43
N LYS A 146 -8.97 -24.30 -6.23
CA LYS A 146 -10.23 -24.94 -5.91
C LYS A 146 -10.69 -24.53 -4.51
N ASP A 147 -11.96 -24.76 -4.22
CA ASP A 147 -12.53 -24.58 -2.89
C ASP A 147 -11.75 -25.42 -1.88
N GLU A 148 -11.56 -24.87 -0.70
CA GLU A 148 -10.95 -25.56 0.45
C GLU A 148 -9.59 -26.22 0.15
N LYS A 149 -8.78 -25.56 -0.68
CA LYS A 149 -7.45 -26.05 -1.08
C LYS A 149 -6.33 -25.57 -0.17
N ILE A 150 -6.45 -24.40 0.40
CA ILE A 150 -5.39 -23.67 1.10
C ILE A 150 -5.59 -23.79 2.61
N ASP A 151 -4.53 -24.04 3.35
CA ASP A 151 -4.57 -24.07 4.81
C ASP A 151 -4.28 -22.69 5.41
N ILE A 152 -3.40 -21.93 4.76
CA ILE A 152 -2.98 -20.60 5.22
C ILE A 152 -2.98 -19.66 4.01
N ALA A 153 -3.74 -18.58 4.06
CA ALA A 153 -3.71 -17.53 3.07
C ALA A 153 -3.18 -16.24 3.72
N VAL A 154 -2.18 -15.61 3.11
CA VAL A 154 -1.63 -14.32 3.54
C VAL A 154 -1.95 -13.31 2.45
N ASN A 155 -2.62 -12.23 2.80
CA ASN A 155 -2.82 -11.08 1.94
C ASN A 155 -1.95 -9.92 2.42
N GLU A 156 -0.91 -9.63 1.67
CA GLU A 156 0.02 -8.54 1.95
C GLU A 156 -0.19 -7.41 0.95
N LEU A 157 -0.59 -6.24 1.46
CA LEU A 157 -0.79 -4.98 0.73
C LEU A 157 -1.59 -5.10 -0.59
N SER A 158 -2.26 -6.21 -0.82
CA SER A 158 -3.00 -6.51 -2.03
C SER A 158 -4.49 -6.23 -1.84
N ASN A 159 -5.13 -5.75 -2.90
CA ASN A 159 -6.59 -5.75 -2.95
C ASN A 159 -7.08 -7.19 -3.13
N TYR A 160 -8.02 -7.62 -2.31
CA TYR A 160 -8.51 -9.00 -2.31
C TYR A 160 -10.03 -9.07 -2.21
N ASP A 161 -10.60 -10.11 -2.80
CA ASP A 161 -11.97 -10.49 -2.56
C ASP A 161 -12.04 -11.39 -1.32
N LYS A 162 -12.66 -10.90 -0.26
CA LYS A 162 -12.82 -11.61 1.00
C LYS A 162 -13.59 -12.94 0.84
N PHE A 163 -14.54 -13.01 -0.10
CA PHE A 163 -15.29 -14.23 -0.36
C PHE A 163 -14.45 -15.28 -1.08
N GLU A 164 -13.54 -14.86 -1.97
CA GLU A 164 -12.56 -15.75 -2.60
C GLU A 164 -11.57 -16.29 -1.57
N MET A 165 -11.11 -15.47 -0.63
CA MET A 165 -10.27 -15.93 0.48
C MET A 165 -11.00 -16.98 1.33
N TYR A 166 -12.27 -16.71 1.66
CA TYR A 166 -13.08 -17.68 2.40
C TYR A 166 -13.29 -18.99 1.63
N ARG A 167 -13.55 -18.90 0.31
CA ARG A 167 -13.77 -20.06 -0.56
C ARG A 167 -12.55 -20.97 -0.64
N ILE A 168 -11.36 -20.41 -0.85
CA ILE A 168 -10.14 -21.21 -1.04
C ILE A 168 -9.61 -21.84 0.24
N LEU A 169 -9.92 -21.27 1.40
CA LEU A 169 -9.47 -21.78 2.69
C LEU A 169 -10.27 -23.02 3.12
N LYS A 170 -9.55 -24.01 3.62
CA LYS A 170 -10.13 -25.17 4.30
C LYS A 170 -10.87 -24.72 5.57
N PRO A 171 -11.90 -25.47 6.04
CA PRO A 171 -12.40 -25.29 7.39
C PRO A 171 -11.25 -25.37 8.41
N GLY A 172 -11.20 -24.43 9.35
CA GLY A 172 -10.09 -24.29 10.30
C GLY A 172 -8.79 -23.68 9.74
N GLY A 173 -8.76 -23.31 8.46
CA GLY A 173 -7.65 -22.62 7.81
C GLY A 173 -7.54 -21.16 8.25
N TYR A 174 -6.36 -20.58 8.10
CA TYR A 174 -6.04 -19.22 8.55
C TYR A 174 -5.97 -18.23 7.40
N LEU A 175 -6.54 -17.06 7.61
CA LEU A 175 -6.35 -15.87 6.77
C LEU A 175 -5.55 -14.84 7.58
N VAL A 176 -4.45 -14.40 7.03
CA VAL A 176 -3.70 -13.24 7.53
C VAL A 176 -3.89 -12.08 6.57
N VAL A 177 -4.37 -10.96 7.07
CA VAL A 177 -4.52 -9.70 6.33
C VAL A 177 -3.52 -8.71 6.89
N ASP A 178 -2.44 -8.43 6.16
CA ASP A 178 -1.39 -7.46 6.51
C ASP A 178 -1.50 -6.25 5.57
N GLN A 179 -1.96 -5.11 6.10
CA GLN A 179 -2.44 -4.00 5.28
C GLN A 179 -2.04 -2.63 5.85
N LEU A 180 -2.11 -1.63 4.97
CA LEU A 180 -2.01 -0.23 5.37
C LEU A 180 -3.40 0.30 5.75
N GLY A 181 -3.47 1.03 6.85
CA GLY A 181 -4.67 1.74 7.24
C GLY A 181 -4.88 3.04 6.45
N SER A 182 -6.10 3.56 6.48
CA SER A 182 -6.50 4.77 5.74
C SER A 182 -5.76 6.05 6.19
N ASP A 183 -5.13 6.02 7.36
CA ASP A 183 -4.31 7.13 7.85
C ASP A 183 -2.85 7.08 7.35
N ASN A 184 -2.47 6.02 6.61
CA ASN A 184 -1.12 5.89 6.11
C ASN A 184 -0.81 7.00 5.09
N TYR A 185 0.24 7.79 5.38
CA TYR A 185 0.70 8.94 4.58
C TYR A 185 -0.40 9.99 4.31
N LYS A 186 -1.37 10.13 5.22
CA LYS A 186 -2.54 11.03 5.03
C LYS A 186 -2.16 12.48 4.73
N GLU A 187 -1.03 12.96 5.24
CA GLU A 187 -0.55 14.33 5.02
C GLU A 187 -0.14 14.56 3.56
N ILE A 188 0.34 13.51 2.89
CA ILE A 188 0.68 13.53 1.46
C ILE A 188 -0.54 13.18 0.61
N ILE A 189 -1.27 12.13 0.98
CA ILE A 189 -2.44 11.65 0.22
C ILE A 189 -3.52 12.73 0.12
N ASN A 190 -3.83 13.41 1.24
CA ASN A 190 -4.83 14.48 1.28
C ASN A 190 -4.48 15.68 0.37
N MET A 191 -3.22 15.84 0.00
CA MET A 191 -2.80 16.84 -0.97
C MET A 191 -3.30 16.51 -2.39
N PHE A 192 -3.35 15.24 -2.73
CA PHE A 192 -3.70 14.77 -4.07
C PHE A 192 -5.20 14.51 -4.25
N ILE A 193 -5.92 14.35 -3.14
CA ILE A 193 -7.34 14.02 -3.16
C ILE A 193 -8.10 15.23 -2.61
N PRO A 194 -8.88 15.94 -3.45
CA PRO A 194 -9.59 17.16 -3.05
C PRO A 194 -10.80 16.90 -2.14
N PHE A 195 -11.14 15.66 -1.88
CA PHE A 195 -12.24 15.26 -1.01
C PHE A 195 -11.76 14.29 0.06
N LYS A 196 -12.35 14.38 1.26
CA LYS A 196 -12.09 13.39 2.30
C LYS A 196 -12.63 12.04 1.84
N ILE A 197 -11.76 11.04 1.80
CA ILE A 197 -12.19 9.66 1.58
C ILE A 197 -13.15 9.31 2.72
N LYS A 198 -14.41 9.04 2.38
CA LYS A 198 -15.39 8.55 3.35
C LYS A 198 -15.14 7.05 3.54
N GLY A 199 -14.90 6.67 4.77
CA GLY A 199 -14.60 5.31 5.16
C GLY A 199 -13.21 5.23 5.79
N GLN A 200 -13.14 4.57 6.92
CA GLN A 200 -11.88 4.25 7.56
C GLN A 200 -11.59 2.78 7.28
N TRP A 201 -10.46 2.51 6.63
CA TRP A 201 -9.92 1.16 6.57
C TRP A 201 -8.86 1.05 7.66
N ASN A 202 -9.13 0.23 8.64
CA ASN A 202 -8.29 0.00 9.81
C ASN A 202 -8.54 -1.42 10.32
N LYS A 203 -7.88 -1.75 11.39
CA LYS A 203 -7.98 -3.04 12.05
C LYS A 203 -9.41 -3.43 12.39
N GLU A 204 -10.17 -2.53 13.02
CA GLU A 204 -11.54 -2.78 13.48
C GLU A 204 -12.50 -3.05 12.32
N VAL A 205 -12.40 -2.26 11.24
CA VAL A 205 -13.20 -2.47 10.04
C VAL A 205 -12.85 -3.79 9.36
N CYS A 206 -11.57 -4.14 9.33
CA CYS A 206 -11.12 -5.42 8.79
C CYS A 206 -11.70 -6.59 9.62
N GLN A 207 -11.58 -6.54 10.94
CA GLN A 207 -12.12 -7.55 11.84
C GLN A 207 -13.63 -7.75 11.64
N THR A 208 -14.41 -6.66 11.67
CA THR A 208 -15.87 -6.71 11.44
C THR A 208 -16.16 -7.34 10.07
N THR A 209 -15.46 -6.89 9.03
CA THR A 209 -15.64 -7.41 7.67
C THR A 209 -15.38 -8.91 7.56
N LEU A 210 -14.38 -9.42 8.27
CA LEU A 210 -14.06 -10.85 8.26
C LEU A 210 -15.06 -11.66 9.10
N THR A 211 -15.45 -11.14 10.25
CA THR A 211 -16.46 -11.77 11.10
C THR A 211 -17.81 -11.92 10.39
N ASP A 212 -18.23 -10.89 9.63
CA ASP A 212 -19.49 -10.89 8.89
C ASP A 212 -19.58 -12.01 7.82
N ILE A 213 -18.44 -12.54 7.39
CA ILE A 213 -18.40 -13.62 6.38
C ILE A 213 -18.04 -14.98 6.95
N GLY A 214 -17.93 -15.10 8.27
CA GLY A 214 -17.76 -16.38 8.96
C GLY A 214 -16.35 -16.73 9.39
N PHE A 215 -15.47 -15.73 9.55
CA PHE A 215 -14.18 -15.92 10.20
C PHE A 215 -14.26 -15.61 11.69
N ASP A 216 -13.52 -16.37 12.47
CA ASP A 216 -13.23 -16.10 13.87
C ASP A 216 -11.89 -15.31 13.95
N ILE A 217 -11.91 -14.16 14.59
CA ILE A 217 -10.67 -13.37 14.78
C ILE A 217 -9.81 -14.04 15.85
N VAL A 218 -8.58 -14.39 15.49
CA VAL A 218 -7.61 -15.06 16.36
C VAL A 218 -6.71 -14.06 17.05
N ASP A 219 -6.17 -13.10 16.26
CA ASP A 219 -5.27 -12.07 16.78
C ASP A 219 -5.29 -10.84 15.87
N SER A 220 -4.80 -9.72 16.38
CA SER A 220 -4.71 -8.50 15.56
C SER A 220 -3.68 -7.52 16.11
N TYR A 221 -3.00 -6.83 15.22
CA TYR A 221 -1.95 -5.85 15.50
C TYR A 221 -2.23 -4.57 14.74
N GLU A 222 -1.85 -3.45 15.33
CA GLU A 222 -1.95 -2.15 14.68
C GLU A 222 -0.80 -1.26 15.14
N ASP A 223 -0.19 -0.57 14.18
CA ASP A 223 0.91 0.34 14.45
C ASP A 223 0.67 1.66 13.74
N ILE A 224 0.65 2.74 14.52
CA ILE A 224 0.56 4.11 14.04
C ILE A 224 1.85 4.82 14.40
N GLY A 225 2.71 4.94 13.41
CA GLY A 225 4.03 5.53 13.55
C GLY A 225 4.16 6.86 12.77
N ARG A 226 5.42 7.26 12.57
CA ARG A 226 5.78 8.50 11.89
C ARG A 226 7.00 8.30 11.02
N ILE A 227 7.04 9.05 9.90
CA ILE A 227 8.26 9.29 9.14
C ILE A 227 8.59 10.78 9.25
N ARG A 228 9.83 11.11 9.63
CA ARG A 228 10.37 12.47 9.71
C ARG A 228 11.36 12.70 8.62
N PHE A 229 11.21 13.79 7.91
CA PHE A 229 12.08 14.25 6.85
C PHE A 229 12.75 15.56 7.29
N THR A 230 14.07 15.62 7.23
CA THR A 230 14.83 16.79 7.64
C THR A 230 15.06 17.77 6.49
N SER A 231 14.77 17.37 5.24
CA SER A 231 14.92 18.19 4.05
C SER A 231 13.77 18.00 3.07
N LEU A 232 13.60 18.95 2.15
CA LEU A 232 12.66 18.82 1.05
C LEU A 232 13.09 17.73 0.07
N SER A 233 14.41 17.57 -0.14
CA SER A 233 14.96 16.53 -1.01
C SER A 233 14.56 15.13 -0.53
N ALA A 234 14.60 14.89 0.79
CA ALA A 234 14.14 13.63 1.38
C ALA A 234 12.62 13.37 1.15
N VAL A 235 11.80 14.42 1.28
CA VAL A 235 10.36 14.32 0.95
C VAL A 235 10.15 14.00 -0.52
N LEU A 236 10.88 14.66 -1.42
CA LEU A 236 10.78 14.42 -2.86
C LEU A 236 11.27 13.02 -3.25
N ALA A 237 12.37 12.55 -2.65
CA ALA A 237 12.87 11.20 -2.86
C ALA A 237 11.84 10.14 -2.43
N PHE A 238 11.23 10.32 -1.26
CA PHE A 238 10.15 9.48 -0.77
C PHE A 238 8.92 9.53 -1.71
N MET A 239 8.49 10.72 -2.11
CA MET A 239 7.37 10.86 -3.05
C MET A 239 7.66 10.22 -4.41
N LYS A 240 8.91 10.30 -4.89
CA LYS A 240 9.33 9.65 -6.13
C LYS A 240 9.25 8.13 -6.03
N SER A 241 9.54 7.55 -4.88
CA SER A 241 9.43 6.09 -4.67
C SER A 241 7.98 5.59 -4.72
N ILE A 242 7.01 6.43 -4.31
CA ILE A 242 5.58 6.07 -4.29
C ILE A 242 4.79 6.56 -5.50
N SER A 243 5.21 7.65 -6.14
CA SER A 243 4.53 8.26 -7.30
C SER A 243 5.48 9.16 -8.11
N PRO A 244 6.34 8.59 -8.97
CA PRO A 244 7.35 9.33 -9.73
C PRO A 244 6.77 10.48 -10.56
N GLU A 245 5.64 10.23 -11.22
CA GLU A 245 4.97 11.20 -12.12
C GLU A 245 4.52 12.48 -11.40
N ARG A 246 4.34 12.44 -10.09
CA ARG A 246 3.94 13.61 -9.29
C ARG A 246 5.10 14.49 -8.92
N VAL A 247 6.28 13.91 -8.78
CA VAL A 247 7.52 14.66 -8.59
C VAL A 247 7.90 15.36 -9.90
N GLU A 248 7.71 14.72 -11.04
CA GLU A 248 7.92 15.34 -12.36
C GLU A 248 6.99 16.53 -12.62
N ARG A 249 5.79 16.51 -12.03
CA ARG A 249 4.79 17.60 -12.10
C ARG A 249 4.82 18.51 -10.87
N TYR A 250 5.96 18.69 -10.23
CA TYR A 250 6.10 19.44 -8.96
C TYR A 250 5.46 20.84 -8.99
N GLU A 251 5.42 21.49 -10.15
CA GLU A 251 4.79 22.81 -10.30
C GLU A 251 3.32 22.85 -9.90
N GLN A 252 2.60 21.75 -10.09
CA GLN A 252 1.19 21.62 -9.69
C GLN A 252 1.02 21.56 -8.16
N PHE A 253 2.08 21.22 -7.44
CA PHE A 253 2.09 21.00 -6.00
C PHE A 253 2.99 22.00 -5.26
N ILE A 254 3.35 23.12 -5.89
CA ILE A 254 4.29 24.11 -5.35
C ILE A 254 3.88 24.65 -3.98
N ASN A 255 2.59 24.81 -3.73
CA ASN A 255 2.07 25.26 -2.44
C ASN A 255 2.30 24.23 -1.32
N PHE A 256 2.18 22.96 -1.63
CA PHE A 256 2.49 21.89 -0.68
C PHE A 256 3.98 21.89 -0.33
N TYR A 257 4.84 21.93 -1.32
CA TYR A 257 6.28 21.97 -1.09
C TYR A 257 6.71 23.22 -0.32
N ALA A 258 6.02 24.36 -0.54
CA ALA A 258 6.20 25.57 0.25
C ALA A 258 5.83 25.35 1.72
N ASP A 259 4.74 24.68 1.99
CA ASP A 259 4.30 24.39 3.36
C ASP A 259 5.22 23.36 4.04
N VAL A 260 5.71 22.36 3.30
CA VAL A 260 6.75 21.43 3.77
C VAL A 260 8.00 22.18 4.18
N LEU A 261 8.53 23.05 3.29
CA LEU A 261 9.72 23.87 3.59
C LEU A 261 9.53 24.76 4.82
N LYS A 262 8.38 25.43 4.95
CA LYS A 262 8.05 26.23 6.13
C LYS A 262 8.07 25.39 7.41
N LYS A 263 7.51 24.18 7.37
CA LYS A 263 7.51 23.27 8.52
C LYS A 263 8.92 22.79 8.86
N ILE A 264 9.74 22.44 7.85
CA ILE A 264 11.13 22.05 8.07
C ILE A 264 11.93 23.22 8.67
N LYS A 265 11.81 24.43 8.11
CA LYS A 265 12.49 25.63 8.63
C LYS A 265 12.09 25.96 10.08
N LYS A 266 10.83 25.73 10.45
CA LYS A 266 10.29 26.01 11.78
C LYS A 266 10.60 24.93 12.82
N ASN A 267 10.42 23.67 12.44
CA ASN A 267 10.41 22.52 13.35
C ASN A 267 11.66 21.65 13.23
N HIS A 268 12.54 21.93 12.23
CA HIS A 268 13.69 21.13 11.82
C HIS A 268 13.32 19.81 11.12
N PHE A 269 12.04 19.52 10.94
CA PHE A 269 11.55 18.36 10.19
C PHE A 269 10.13 18.58 9.64
N TYR A 270 9.78 17.80 8.63
CA TYR A 270 8.40 17.52 8.20
C TYR A 270 8.05 16.09 8.58
N GLU A 271 6.85 15.86 9.07
CA GLU A 271 6.42 14.54 9.57
C GLU A 271 5.15 14.08 8.86
N ILE A 272 5.12 12.78 8.52
CA ILE A 272 3.93 12.11 8.00
C ILE A 272 3.58 10.89 8.85
N THR A 273 2.31 10.53 8.85
CA THR A 273 1.79 9.37 9.57
C THR A 273 2.07 8.09 8.80
N THR A 274 2.52 7.03 9.47
CA THR A 274 2.43 5.66 8.99
C THR A 274 1.28 4.96 9.72
N HIS A 275 0.56 4.07 9.02
CA HIS A 275 -0.51 3.29 9.62
C HIS A 275 -0.53 1.92 8.97
N LYS A 276 -0.17 0.91 9.73
CA LYS A 276 -0.16 -0.49 9.33
C LYS A 276 -0.96 -1.30 10.34
N PHE A 277 -1.67 -2.32 9.86
CA PHE A 277 -2.35 -3.27 10.74
C PHE A 277 -2.28 -4.68 10.17
N MET A 278 -2.39 -5.66 11.03
CA MET A 278 -2.51 -7.06 10.68
C MET A 278 -3.67 -7.69 11.45
N VAL A 279 -4.48 -8.49 10.76
CA VAL A 279 -5.56 -9.29 11.35
C VAL A 279 -5.34 -10.75 10.98
N ILE A 280 -5.37 -11.61 11.96
CA ILE A 280 -5.29 -13.06 11.81
C ILE A 280 -6.67 -13.62 12.12
N ALA A 281 -7.25 -14.32 11.17
CA ALA A 281 -8.57 -14.87 11.26
C ALA A 281 -8.57 -16.36 10.88
N LYS A 282 -9.45 -17.14 11.47
CA LYS A 282 -9.61 -18.58 11.24
C LYS A 282 -10.98 -18.83 10.61
N LYS A 283 -11.03 -19.56 9.51
CA LYS A 283 -12.29 -20.01 8.94
C LYS A 283 -12.95 -20.99 9.90
N SER A 284 -14.19 -20.68 10.32
CA SER A 284 -14.92 -21.53 11.25
C SER A 284 -15.02 -22.94 10.70
N THR A 285 -14.87 -23.93 11.57
CA THR A 285 -15.24 -25.32 11.24
C THR A 285 -16.74 -25.43 11.39
N ASN A 286 -17.45 -25.62 10.28
CA ASN A 286 -18.87 -25.96 10.38
C ASN A 286 -18.98 -27.25 11.19
N GLU A 287 -19.51 -27.16 12.41
CA GLU A 287 -20.05 -28.29 13.12
C GLU A 287 -21.39 -28.70 12.53
#